data_faeed27b2ad858237ac6e574843144f4
#
_entry.id   faeed27b2ad858237ac6e574843144f4
#
_cell.length_a   1.000
_cell.length_b   1.000
_cell.length_c   1.000
_cell.angle_alpha   90.00
_cell.angle_beta   90.00
_cell.angle_gamma   90.00
#
_symmetry.space_group_name_H-M   'P 1'
#
loop_
_entity.id
_entity.type
_entity.pdbx_description
1 polymer ?
#
loop_
_entity_poly.entity_id
_entity_poly.type
_entity_poly.pdbx_seq_one_letter_code
_entity_poly.pdbx_strand_id
1 'polypeptide(L)'
;VRMKADEKTGLCVGAELIGLSIENESREKEETDSPQMLFDVELSVNRTAVFGSSADMKKQSLPVTDSTGRTLSPAMFNLTSLTSEYWKEGLTILRCRGKVAEFASPGAEWLRIQGTLHVPVATMQESPVYELPLLNGAKRQIPIPGATSAGGDGVDVLVAEDAPSCQLSLENVKEQEHGGVRVTVAVEVEGVPFDLECFELVDGNDVPLKNIESAGTGHSFSPEDQKSSWYQNFKIGSIDGMEKLRVRLKYKANMETVDVPVDCKMGLGGLLP
;
A
#
# COMPACT_ATOMS: atom_id res chain seq x y z
N VAL A 1 11.83 8.47 17.11
CA VAL A 1 11.87 8.87 15.68
C VAL A 1 12.06 10.37 15.59
N ARG A 2 13.11 10.84 14.91
CA ARG A 2 13.22 12.25 14.53
C ARG A 2 12.48 12.43 13.20
N MET A 3 11.26 12.94 13.28
CA MET A 3 10.50 13.32 12.09
C MET A 3 11.13 14.55 11.45
N LYS A 4 11.30 14.52 10.13
CA LYS A 4 11.58 15.71 9.34
C LYS A 4 10.29 16.13 8.64
N ALA A 5 9.89 17.39 8.80
CA ALA A 5 8.76 17.99 8.12
C ALA A 5 9.26 18.89 7.00
N ASP A 6 8.68 18.76 5.82
CA ASP A 6 8.80 19.73 4.75
C ASP A 6 7.64 20.72 4.85
N GLU A 7 7.92 21.94 5.24
CA GLU A 7 6.91 22.98 5.43
C GLU A 7 6.16 23.35 4.12
N LYS A 8 6.75 23.12 2.96
CA LYS A 8 6.13 23.44 1.67
C LYS A 8 5.11 22.40 1.23
N THR A 9 5.41 21.13 1.44
CA THR A 9 4.56 20.01 1.00
C THR A 9 3.71 19.44 2.13
N GLY A 10 3.99 19.82 3.37
CA GLY A 10 3.39 19.22 4.57
C GLY A 10 3.77 17.74 4.75
N LEU A 11 4.78 17.26 4.02
CA LEU A 11 5.27 15.90 4.15
C LEU A 11 6.07 15.75 5.44
N CYS A 12 5.73 14.74 6.24
CA CYS A 12 6.49 14.33 7.41
C CYS A 12 7.03 12.93 7.20
N VAL A 13 8.34 12.75 7.35
CA VAL A 13 9.02 11.46 7.21
C VAL A 13 9.99 11.22 8.35
N GLY A 14 10.19 9.95 8.70
CA GLY A 14 11.16 9.55 9.72
C GLY A 14 11.54 8.09 9.58
N ALA A 15 12.68 7.73 10.16
CA ALA A 15 13.15 6.35 10.23
C ALA A 15 13.72 6.05 11.62
N GLU A 16 13.49 4.84 12.09
CA GLU A 16 14.03 4.32 13.34
C GLU A 16 14.45 2.86 13.18
N LEU A 17 15.62 2.52 13.69
CA LEU A 17 16.06 1.14 13.78
C LEU A 17 15.47 0.53 15.06
N ILE A 18 14.61 -0.48 14.90
CA ILE A 18 13.86 -1.08 16.00
C ILE A 18 14.38 -2.47 16.39
N GLY A 19 15.21 -3.09 15.55
CA GLY A 19 15.74 -4.42 15.82
C GLY A 19 17.00 -4.73 15.03
N LEU A 20 17.83 -5.58 15.63
CA LEU A 20 18.96 -6.24 15.00
C LEU A 20 18.94 -7.71 15.42
N SER A 21 18.99 -8.62 14.48
CA SER A 21 19.04 -10.05 14.75
C SER A 21 20.02 -10.74 13.82
N ILE A 22 20.41 -11.95 14.19
CA ILE A 22 21.21 -12.84 13.35
C ILE A 22 20.32 -14.01 12.97
N GLU A 23 20.11 -14.20 11.69
CA GLU A 23 19.37 -15.33 11.16
C GLU A 23 20.35 -16.38 10.61
N ASN A 24 20.26 -17.59 11.14
CA ASN A 24 20.86 -18.77 10.53
C ASN A 24 19.76 -19.45 9.74
N GLU A 25 19.72 -19.28 8.43
CA GLU A 25 18.80 -20.06 7.60
C GLU A 25 19.23 -21.52 7.60
N SER A 26 18.78 -22.29 8.59
CA SER A 26 18.82 -23.74 8.55
C SER A 26 17.60 -24.26 7.82
N ARG A 27 17.56 -24.17 6.50
CA ARG A 27 16.67 -25.00 5.68
C ARG A 27 17.44 -26.18 5.14
N GLU A 28 16.91 -27.38 5.41
CA GLU A 28 17.34 -28.63 4.84
C GLU A 28 17.37 -28.53 3.30
N LYS A 29 18.52 -28.17 2.74
CA LYS A 29 19.05 -28.60 1.43
C LYS A 29 20.24 -27.74 1.01
N GLU A 30 21.43 -28.32 1.11
CA GLU A 30 22.58 -28.26 0.20
C GLU A 30 23.05 -26.88 -0.38
N GLU A 31 22.91 -25.75 0.34
CA GLU A 31 23.76 -24.59 0.09
C GLU A 31 24.12 -23.97 1.45
N THR A 32 25.41 -23.74 1.65
CA THR A 32 26.00 -23.13 2.83
C THR A 32 25.55 -21.67 2.93
N ASP A 33 24.31 -21.46 3.39
CA ASP A 33 23.83 -20.12 3.67
C ASP A 33 24.60 -19.59 4.89
N SER A 34 25.50 -18.66 4.62
CA SER A 34 26.23 -17.94 5.66
C SER A 34 25.22 -17.18 6.53
N PRO A 35 25.38 -17.16 7.85
CA PRO A 35 24.51 -16.42 8.73
C PRO A 35 24.52 -14.93 8.34
N GLN A 36 23.33 -14.30 8.36
CA GLN A 36 23.12 -12.93 7.94
C GLN A 36 22.68 -12.05 9.11
N MET A 37 23.11 -10.79 9.11
CA MET A 37 22.56 -9.80 10.04
C MET A 37 21.30 -9.17 9.43
N LEU A 38 20.25 -9.07 10.23
CA LEU A 38 18.97 -8.46 9.86
C LEU A 38 18.76 -7.18 10.65
N PHE A 39 18.39 -6.13 9.94
CA PHE A 39 18.03 -4.84 10.51
C PHE A 39 16.54 -4.61 10.31
N ASP A 40 15.78 -4.48 11.36
CA ASP A 40 14.38 -4.09 11.29
C ASP A 40 14.29 -2.56 11.45
N VAL A 41 13.85 -1.89 10.39
CA VAL A 41 13.70 -0.43 10.32
C VAL A 41 12.22 -0.10 10.25
N GLU A 42 11.81 0.83 11.09
CA GLU A 42 10.46 1.42 11.06
C GLU A 42 10.55 2.78 10.36
N LEU A 43 9.81 2.90 9.26
CA LEU A 43 9.65 4.14 8.51
C LEU A 43 8.30 4.75 8.86
N SER A 44 8.27 6.06 9.07
CA SER A 44 7.04 6.81 9.34
C SER A 44 6.81 7.83 8.24
N VAL A 45 5.63 7.82 7.65
CA VAL A 45 5.23 8.80 6.62
C VAL A 45 3.80 9.25 6.86
N ASN A 46 3.49 10.54 6.65
CA ASN A 46 2.13 11.06 6.77
C ASN A 46 1.35 11.00 5.44
N ARG A 47 1.58 9.92 4.69
CA ARG A 47 0.88 9.56 3.45
C ARG A 47 0.56 8.07 3.49
N THR A 48 -0.36 7.64 2.65
CA THR A 48 -0.63 6.21 2.47
C THR A 48 0.49 5.60 1.65
N ALA A 49 1.09 4.54 2.14
CA ALA A 49 2.10 3.82 1.37
C ALA A 49 1.45 3.03 0.22
N VAL A 50 2.18 2.95 -0.88
CA VAL A 50 1.75 2.19 -2.07
C VAL A 50 2.54 0.90 -2.12
N PHE A 51 1.85 -0.22 -1.89
CA PHE A 51 2.43 -1.56 -2.04
C PHE A 51 1.68 -2.27 -3.14
N GLY A 52 2.37 -2.79 -4.10
CA GLY A 52 1.74 -3.57 -5.14
C GLY A 52 2.50 -3.54 -6.46
N SER A 53 1.93 -4.09 -7.45
CA SER A 53 2.42 -4.54 -8.73
C SER A 53 3.27 -3.61 -9.60
N SER A 54 3.56 -2.39 -9.19
CA SER A 54 4.48 -1.57 -9.97
C SER A 54 5.91 -2.06 -9.82
N ALA A 55 6.53 -2.39 -10.93
CA ALA A 55 7.89 -2.92 -11.07
C ALA A 55 9.01 -2.02 -10.48
N ASP A 56 8.65 -0.89 -9.89
CA ASP A 56 9.57 0.13 -9.40
C ASP A 56 9.93 0.03 -7.91
N MET A 57 9.36 -0.91 -7.19
CA MET A 57 9.84 -1.21 -5.84
C MET A 57 11.13 -2.02 -5.88
N LYS A 58 12.18 -1.37 -6.36
CA LYS A 58 13.51 -1.99 -6.48
C LYS A 58 14.06 -2.27 -5.09
N LYS A 59 14.81 -3.37 -5.00
CA LYS A 59 15.71 -3.60 -3.88
C LYS A 59 16.58 -2.36 -3.70
N GLN A 60 16.54 -1.78 -2.51
CA GLN A 60 17.33 -0.60 -2.17
C GLN A 60 18.44 -1.00 -1.24
N SER A 61 19.58 -0.34 -1.33
CA SER A 61 20.74 -0.64 -0.51
C SER A 61 21.19 0.58 0.27
N LEU A 62 21.51 0.38 1.55
CA LEU A 62 22.07 1.43 2.40
C LEU A 62 23.45 1.01 2.93
N PRO A 63 24.44 1.92 2.93
CA PRO A 63 25.73 1.65 3.52
C PRO A 63 25.63 1.38 5.01
N VAL A 64 26.44 0.43 5.46
CA VAL A 64 26.56 0.03 6.86
C VAL A 64 28.00 0.21 7.30
N THR A 65 28.22 0.86 8.44
CA THR A 65 29.55 1.03 9.05
C THR A 65 29.53 0.55 10.49
N ASP A 66 30.63 0.02 10.97
CA ASP A 66 30.82 -0.33 12.36
C ASP A 66 31.64 0.71 13.14
N SER A 67 31.73 0.53 14.46
CA SER A 67 32.47 1.46 15.34
C SER A 67 33.98 1.49 15.11
N THR A 68 34.53 0.52 14.40
CA THR A 68 35.97 0.51 14.03
C THR A 68 36.22 1.33 12.76
N GLY A 69 35.17 1.85 12.11
CA GLY A 69 35.27 2.57 10.85
C GLY A 69 35.24 1.69 9.61
N ARG A 70 35.06 0.37 9.77
CA ARG A 70 34.92 -0.54 8.64
C ARG A 70 33.53 -0.37 8.00
N THR A 71 33.51 -0.27 6.67
CA THR A 71 32.30 -0.37 5.87
C THR A 71 32.05 -1.84 5.55
N LEU A 72 30.84 -2.30 5.88
CA LEU A 72 30.35 -3.64 5.58
C LEU A 72 29.66 -3.67 4.20
N SER A 73 29.29 -4.87 3.75
CA SER A 73 28.38 -4.98 2.63
C SER A 73 27.08 -4.19 2.91
N PRO A 74 26.49 -3.54 1.90
CA PRO A 74 25.34 -2.70 2.12
C PRO A 74 24.12 -3.52 2.63
N ALA A 75 23.32 -2.92 3.49
CA ALA A 75 22.05 -3.49 3.89
C ALA A 75 21.06 -3.45 2.72
N MET A 76 20.59 -4.60 2.29
CA MET A 76 19.62 -4.74 1.19
C MET A 76 18.22 -4.74 1.73
N PHE A 77 17.43 -3.71 1.40
CA PHE A 77 16.03 -3.56 1.77
C PHE A 77 15.13 -3.95 0.60
N ASN A 78 14.09 -4.74 0.91
CA ASN A 78 13.03 -5.04 -0.04
C ASN A 78 11.73 -4.41 0.48
N LEU A 79 11.32 -3.28 -0.07
CA LEU A 79 10.10 -2.59 0.35
C LEU A 79 8.80 -3.27 -0.13
N THR A 80 8.90 -4.28 -1.01
CA THR A 80 7.74 -5.11 -1.39
C THR A 80 7.38 -6.14 -0.32
N SER A 81 8.32 -6.45 0.58
CA SER A 81 8.17 -7.42 1.67
C SER A 81 8.12 -6.71 3.02
N LEU A 82 7.14 -5.86 3.21
CA LEU A 82 6.93 -5.25 4.52
C LEU A 82 6.54 -6.31 5.54
N THR A 83 7.12 -6.21 6.72
CA THR A 83 6.76 -7.09 7.82
C THR A 83 5.48 -6.66 8.50
N SER A 84 5.16 -5.38 8.46
CA SER A 84 3.88 -4.82 8.93
C SER A 84 3.66 -3.40 8.42
N GLU A 85 2.38 -3.03 8.30
CA GLU A 85 1.92 -1.66 8.08
C GLU A 85 0.82 -1.36 9.10
N TYR A 86 0.86 -0.21 9.75
CA TYR A 86 -0.20 0.24 10.64
C TYR A 86 -0.25 1.76 10.74
N TRP A 87 -1.41 2.27 11.12
CA TRP A 87 -1.62 3.71 11.35
C TRP A 87 -1.42 4.07 12.81
N LYS A 88 -0.68 5.13 13.05
CA LYS A 88 -0.49 5.69 14.38
C LYS A 88 -0.42 7.21 14.30
N GLU A 89 -1.33 7.89 14.99
CA GLU A 89 -1.32 9.36 15.12
C GLU A 89 -1.24 10.11 13.78
N GLY A 90 -1.95 9.62 12.74
CA GLY A 90 -1.94 10.23 11.41
C GLY A 90 -0.73 9.88 10.54
N LEU A 91 0.07 8.92 10.97
CA LEU A 91 1.22 8.42 10.22
C LEU A 91 1.00 6.99 9.78
N THR A 92 1.40 6.67 8.57
CA THR A 92 1.61 5.29 8.13
C THR A 92 2.97 4.83 8.64
N ILE A 93 2.99 3.74 9.36
CA ILE A 93 4.20 3.12 9.91
C ILE A 93 4.49 1.86 9.10
N LEU A 94 5.67 1.80 8.52
CA LEU A 94 6.12 0.71 7.67
C LEU A 94 7.31 0.03 8.32
N ARG A 95 7.23 -1.27 8.53
CA ARG A 95 8.37 -2.05 8.98
C ARG A 95 8.99 -2.79 7.80
N CYS A 96 10.22 -2.48 7.52
CA CYS A 96 11.00 -3.14 6.49
C CYS A 96 12.26 -3.78 7.09
N ARG A 97 12.70 -4.85 6.46
CA ARG A 97 13.88 -5.59 6.89
C ARG A 97 15.00 -5.45 5.89
N GLY A 98 16.16 -5.01 6.37
CA GLY A 98 17.41 -5.00 5.63
C GLY A 98 18.26 -6.20 5.97
N LYS A 99 18.92 -6.79 4.98
CA LYS A 99 19.84 -7.93 5.14
C LYS A 99 21.26 -7.51 4.82
N VAL A 100 22.21 -7.89 5.68
CA VAL A 100 23.66 -7.67 5.50
C VAL A 100 24.38 -9.01 5.56
N ALA A 101 25.16 -9.32 4.54
CA ALA A 101 25.86 -10.61 4.44
C ALA A 101 27.12 -10.70 5.32
N GLU A 102 27.65 -9.57 5.78
CA GLU A 102 28.86 -9.49 6.58
C GLU A 102 28.56 -9.17 8.04
N PHE A 103 29.37 -9.69 8.95
CA PHE A 103 29.35 -9.34 10.36
C PHE A 103 30.21 -8.13 10.67
N ALA A 104 29.87 -7.43 11.76
CA ALA A 104 30.70 -6.41 12.33
C ALA A 104 32.11 -6.91 12.67
N SER A 105 33.08 -6.03 12.69
CA SER A 105 34.43 -6.32 13.11
C SER A 105 34.47 -6.85 14.55
N PRO A 106 35.38 -7.77 14.89
CA PRO A 106 35.58 -8.15 16.29
C PRO A 106 35.87 -6.91 17.14
N GLY A 107 35.14 -6.77 18.24
CA GLY A 107 35.26 -5.61 19.12
C GLY A 107 34.51 -4.37 18.67
N ALA A 108 33.71 -4.45 17.59
CA ALA A 108 32.80 -3.37 17.24
C ALA A 108 31.70 -3.23 18.30
N GLU A 109 31.47 -2.01 18.74
CA GLU A 109 30.48 -1.70 19.78
C GLU A 109 29.12 -1.37 19.20
N TRP A 110 29.08 -0.86 17.97
CA TRP A 110 27.85 -0.46 17.31
C TRP A 110 27.95 -0.61 15.79
N LEU A 111 26.78 -0.64 15.16
CA LEU A 111 26.56 -0.50 13.71
C LEU A 111 25.76 0.76 13.42
N ARG A 112 26.02 1.38 12.27
CA ARG A 112 25.26 2.51 11.75
C ARG A 112 24.84 2.22 10.33
N ILE A 113 23.55 2.43 10.04
CA ILE A 113 22.98 2.44 8.70
C ILE A 113 22.69 3.88 8.34
N GLN A 114 23.16 4.34 7.19
CA GLN A 114 22.97 5.72 6.77
C GLN A 114 22.68 5.81 5.27
N GLY A 115 21.70 6.64 4.90
CA GLY A 115 21.34 6.90 3.51
C GLY A 115 19.92 7.37 3.35
N THR A 116 19.32 7.09 2.21
CA THR A 116 17.94 7.46 1.90
C THR A 116 17.21 6.26 1.32
N LEU A 117 16.03 5.96 1.83
CA LEU A 117 15.09 5.02 1.25
C LEU A 117 14.02 5.79 0.46
N HIS A 118 13.76 5.33 -0.74
CA HIS A 118 12.75 5.91 -1.63
C HIS A 118 11.44 5.13 -1.45
N VAL A 119 10.46 5.75 -0.81
CA VAL A 119 9.20 5.12 -0.45
C VAL A 119 8.08 5.64 -1.36
N PRO A 120 7.42 4.78 -2.12
CA PRO A 120 6.25 5.19 -2.89
C PRO A 120 5.07 5.45 -1.95
N VAL A 121 4.45 6.59 -2.12
CA VAL A 121 3.29 7.03 -1.33
C VAL A 121 2.20 7.59 -2.22
N ALA A 122 0.99 7.67 -1.68
CA ALA A 122 -0.16 8.25 -2.35
C ALA A 122 -1.05 9.02 -1.37
N THR A 123 -1.95 9.81 -1.89
CA THR A 123 -3.07 10.37 -1.14
C THR A 123 -4.31 9.50 -1.36
N MET A 124 -5.03 9.20 -0.27
CA MET A 124 -6.34 8.56 -0.38
C MET A 124 -7.37 9.56 -0.91
N GLN A 125 -8.10 9.14 -1.91
CA GLN A 125 -9.20 9.92 -2.49
C GLN A 125 -10.47 9.07 -2.58
N GLU A 126 -11.58 9.76 -2.70
CA GLU A 126 -12.91 9.15 -2.87
C GLU A 126 -13.50 9.59 -4.21
N SER A 127 -14.11 8.64 -4.92
CA SER A 127 -14.85 8.93 -6.13
C SER A 127 -16.22 9.56 -5.82
N PRO A 128 -16.90 10.14 -6.81
CA PRO A 128 -18.34 10.32 -6.72
C PRO A 128 -19.04 9.00 -6.40
N VAL A 129 -20.28 9.09 -5.91
CA VAL A 129 -21.13 7.91 -5.70
C VAL A 129 -21.74 7.44 -7.02
N TYR A 130 -21.58 6.17 -7.32
CA TYR A 130 -22.15 5.54 -8.51
C TYR A 130 -23.32 4.64 -8.12
N GLU A 131 -24.41 4.73 -8.87
CA GLU A 131 -25.59 3.88 -8.68
C GLU A 131 -25.60 2.75 -9.70
N LEU A 132 -25.84 1.52 -9.23
CA LEU A 132 -26.06 0.34 -10.05
C LEU A 132 -27.38 -0.31 -9.64
N PRO A 133 -28.22 -0.75 -10.59
CA PRO A 133 -29.36 -1.58 -10.27
C PRO A 133 -28.93 -2.81 -9.46
N LEU A 134 -29.66 -3.17 -8.42
CA LEU A 134 -29.33 -4.33 -7.59
C LEU A 134 -29.73 -5.63 -8.32
N LEU A 135 -29.07 -5.85 -9.45
CA LEU A 135 -29.29 -6.98 -10.34
C LEU A 135 -27.96 -7.65 -10.67
N ASN A 136 -27.97 -8.97 -10.77
CA ASN A 136 -26.80 -9.72 -11.18
C ASN A 136 -26.37 -9.34 -12.60
N GLY A 137 -25.09 -9.01 -12.78
CA GLY A 137 -24.54 -8.57 -14.06
C GLY A 137 -24.77 -7.10 -14.40
N ALA A 138 -25.32 -6.29 -13.48
CA ALA A 138 -25.43 -4.85 -13.66
C ALA A 138 -24.03 -4.23 -13.87
N LYS A 139 -23.89 -3.40 -14.90
CA LYS A 139 -22.61 -2.78 -15.29
C LYS A 139 -22.79 -1.29 -15.57
N ARG A 140 -21.76 -0.53 -15.29
CA ARG A 140 -21.69 0.90 -15.59
C ARG A 140 -20.27 1.30 -15.96
N GLN A 141 -20.09 2.01 -17.06
CA GLN A 141 -18.84 2.71 -17.36
C GLN A 141 -18.76 3.95 -16.48
N ILE A 142 -17.61 4.12 -15.85
CA ILE A 142 -17.31 5.27 -14.99
C ILE A 142 -15.94 5.83 -15.40
N PRO A 143 -15.71 7.14 -15.28
CA PRO A 143 -14.37 7.70 -15.49
C PRO A 143 -13.42 7.09 -14.47
N ILE A 144 -12.18 6.84 -14.86
CA ILE A 144 -11.15 6.35 -13.92
C ILE A 144 -10.88 7.48 -12.94
N PRO A 145 -11.17 7.27 -11.64
CA PRO A 145 -10.94 8.31 -10.66
C PRO A 145 -9.45 8.67 -10.59
N GLY A 146 -9.12 9.96 -10.62
CA GLY A 146 -7.75 10.45 -10.54
C GLY A 146 -6.93 10.35 -11.83
N ALA A 147 -7.45 9.77 -12.90
CA ALA A 147 -6.85 9.90 -14.22
C ALA A 147 -7.12 11.32 -14.75
N THR A 148 -6.17 12.23 -14.55
CA THR A 148 -6.19 13.52 -15.25
C THR A 148 -5.80 13.25 -16.69
N SER A 149 -6.65 13.65 -17.63
CA SER A 149 -6.19 13.89 -19.00
C SER A 149 -5.00 14.85 -18.92
N ALA A 150 -3.85 14.46 -19.43
CA ALA A 150 -2.65 15.29 -19.46
C ALA A 150 -2.94 16.54 -20.30
N GLY A 151 -3.31 17.63 -19.66
CA GLY A 151 -3.63 18.91 -20.33
C GLY A 151 -4.18 19.94 -19.37
N GLY A 152 -3.30 20.74 -18.75
CA GLY A 152 -3.48 22.17 -18.49
C GLY A 152 -4.53 22.62 -17.49
N ASP A 153 -4.01 23.33 -16.48
CA ASP A 153 -4.65 24.43 -15.72
C ASP A 153 -6.19 24.49 -15.64
N GLY A 154 -6.67 24.08 -14.49
CA GLY A 154 -7.86 24.53 -13.77
C GLY A 154 -9.02 25.13 -14.56
N VAL A 155 -9.83 24.33 -15.25
CA VAL A 155 -11.22 24.68 -15.60
C VAL A 155 -12.04 23.40 -15.74
N ASP A 156 -13.28 23.48 -15.25
CA ASP A 156 -14.40 22.53 -15.32
C ASP A 156 -14.18 21.25 -16.14
N VAL A 157 -14.29 20.12 -15.47
CA VAL A 157 -14.24 18.77 -16.07
C VAL A 157 -15.43 18.61 -17.03
N LEU A 158 -15.24 19.09 -18.26
CA LEU A 158 -15.95 18.50 -19.40
C LEU A 158 -15.37 17.08 -19.53
N VAL A 159 -16.20 16.08 -19.31
CA VAL A 159 -15.88 14.68 -19.59
C VAL A 159 -15.53 14.61 -21.08
N ALA A 160 -14.24 14.65 -21.40
CA ALA A 160 -13.78 14.42 -22.75
C ALA A 160 -14.23 13.01 -23.15
N GLU A 161 -14.79 12.85 -24.34
CA GLU A 161 -15.24 11.55 -24.88
C GLU A 161 -14.11 10.50 -24.87
N ASP A 162 -12.85 10.92 -24.76
CA ASP A 162 -11.63 10.10 -24.71
C ASP A 162 -11.05 9.93 -23.28
N ALA A 163 -11.77 10.30 -22.22
CA ALA A 163 -11.27 10.09 -20.87
C ALA A 163 -11.17 8.59 -20.58
N PRO A 164 -10.04 8.10 -20.00
CA PRO A 164 -9.93 6.70 -19.66
C PRO A 164 -11.04 6.30 -18.70
N SER A 165 -11.73 5.22 -19.03
CA SER A 165 -12.88 4.74 -18.28
C SER A 165 -12.65 3.33 -17.77
N CYS A 166 -13.32 2.97 -16.68
CA CYS A 166 -13.32 1.64 -16.14
C CYS A 166 -14.76 1.12 -16.02
N GLN A 167 -14.88 -0.20 -15.95
CA GLN A 167 -16.18 -0.87 -15.80
C GLN A 167 -16.41 -1.21 -14.33
N LEU A 168 -17.41 -0.57 -13.72
CA LEU A 168 -17.95 -0.97 -12.41
C LEU A 168 -19.09 -1.96 -12.61
N SER A 169 -19.09 -3.08 -11.88
CA SER A 169 -20.09 -4.14 -12.02
C SER A 169 -20.58 -4.70 -10.70
N LEU A 170 -21.80 -5.25 -10.70
CA LEU A 170 -22.33 -6.10 -9.63
C LEU A 170 -22.42 -7.54 -10.13
N GLU A 171 -21.83 -8.43 -9.37
CA GLU A 171 -21.80 -9.85 -9.66
C GLU A 171 -22.31 -10.66 -8.48
N ASN A 172 -22.76 -11.88 -8.73
CA ASN A 172 -23.20 -12.80 -7.69
C ASN A 172 -24.26 -12.21 -6.72
N VAL A 173 -25.17 -11.39 -7.23
CA VAL A 173 -26.29 -10.87 -6.42
C VAL A 173 -27.21 -12.03 -6.05
N LYS A 174 -27.25 -12.39 -4.76
CA LYS A 174 -28.04 -13.51 -4.23
C LYS A 174 -28.76 -13.09 -2.97
N GLU A 175 -30.07 -13.28 -2.95
CA GLU A 175 -30.84 -13.15 -1.72
C GLU A 175 -30.45 -14.23 -0.71
N GLN A 176 -30.48 -13.87 0.56
CA GLN A 176 -30.19 -14.77 1.68
C GLN A 176 -31.51 -15.14 2.42
N GLU A 177 -31.52 -16.31 3.06
CA GLU A 177 -32.69 -16.89 3.73
C GLU A 177 -33.34 -15.98 4.79
N HIS A 178 -32.65 -14.94 5.25
CA HIS A 178 -33.11 -14.00 6.29
C HIS A 178 -33.30 -12.56 5.80
N GLY A 179 -33.58 -12.37 4.51
CA GLY A 179 -33.90 -11.05 3.95
C GLY A 179 -32.74 -10.15 3.64
N GLY A 180 -31.50 -10.67 3.68
CA GLY A 180 -30.29 -9.97 3.27
C GLY A 180 -29.90 -10.31 1.83
N VAL A 181 -28.86 -9.61 1.32
CA VAL A 181 -28.26 -9.88 0.01
C VAL A 181 -26.75 -10.08 0.14
N ARG A 182 -26.24 -11.06 -0.58
CA ARG A 182 -24.82 -11.17 -0.89
C ARG A 182 -24.56 -10.61 -2.27
N VAL A 183 -23.56 -9.73 -2.40
CA VAL A 183 -23.19 -9.11 -3.67
C VAL A 183 -21.69 -9.01 -3.79
N THR A 184 -21.16 -9.21 -5.00
CA THR A 184 -19.78 -8.89 -5.35
C THR A 184 -19.79 -7.58 -6.14
N VAL A 185 -19.05 -6.58 -5.65
CA VAL A 185 -18.77 -5.35 -6.39
C VAL A 185 -17.40 -5.53 -7.04
N ALA A 186 -17.30 -5.26 -8.32
CA ALA A 186 -16.04 -5.36 -9.06
C ALA A 186 -15.80 -4.12 -9.92
N VAL A 187 -14.53 -3.76 -10.09
CA VAL A 187 -14.09 -2.76 -11.05
C VAL A 187 -12.98 -3.33 -11.92
N GLU A 188 -13.09 -3.12 -13.22
CA GLU A 188 -12.09 -3.52 -14.21
C GLU A 188 -11.52 -2.28 -14.88
N VAL A 189 -10.20 -2.16 -14.90
CA VAL A 189 -9.44 -1.05 -15.49
C VAL A 189 -8.46 -1.60 -16.50
N GLU A 190 -8.37 -0.98 -17.67
CA GLU A 190 -7.49 -1.40 -18.76
C GLU A 190 -6.55 -0.24 -19.14
N GLY A 191 -5.26 -0.58 -19.34
CA GLY A 191 -4.27 0.32 -19.90
C GLY A 191 -3.83 1.50 -19.04
N VAL A 192 -4.36 1.65 -17.81
CA VAL A 192 -4.02 2.77 -16.91
C VAL A 192 -3.70 2.26 -15.52
N PRO A 193 -2.62 2.74 -14.89
CA PRO A 193 -2.36 2.41 -13.51
C PRO A 193 -3.45 2.97 -12.59
N PHE A 194 -4.09 2.09 -11.85
CA PHE A 194 -5.11 2.41 -10.86
C PHE A 194 -4.93 1.52 -9.64
N ASP A 195 -5.00 2.07 -8.44
CA ASP A 195 -4.84 1.32 -7.20
C ASP A 195 -6.04 1.58 -6.29
N LEU A 196 -6.97 0.62 -6.31
CA LEU A 196 -8.16 0.64 -5.49
C LEU A 196 -7.86 0.11 -4.10
N GLU A 197 -8.20 0.89 -3.07
CA GLU A 197 -8.10 0.46 -1.67
C GLU A 197 -9.32 -0.37 -1.26
N CYS A 198 -10.52 0.17 -1.48
CA CYS A 198 -11.77 -0.55 -1.19
C CYS A 198 -12.98 0.06 -1.90
N PHE A 199 -14.07 -0.72 -1.93
CA PHE A 199 -15.41 -0.23 -2.23
C PHE A 199 -16.11 0.13 -0.91
N GLU A 200 -16.79 1.26 -0.91
CA GLU A 200 -17.65 1.69 0.18
C GLU A 200 -19.10 1.73 -0.30
N LEU A 201 -19.98 0.99 0.37
CA LEU A 201 -21.40 1.05 0.09
C LEU A 201 -22.03 2.15 0.93
N VAL A 202 -22.86 3.01 0.31
CA VAL A 202 -23.44 4.18 0.97
C VAL A 202 -24.97 4.18 0.85
N ASP A 203 -25.61 4.84 1.79
CA ASP A 203 -27.07 5.05 1.78
C ASP A 203 -27.50 6.22 0.86
N GLY A 204 -28.79 6.57 0.89
CA GLY A 204 -29.35 7.69 0.13
C GLY A 204 -28.78 9.06 0.47
N ASN A 205 -28.09 9.19 1.59
CA ASN A 205 -27.46 10.44 2.07
C ASN A 205 -25.93 10.40 1.94
N ASP A 206 -25.37 9.49 1.17
CA ASP A 206 -23.94 9.27 0.99
C ASP A 206 -23.18 8.84 2.26
N VAL A 207 -23.91 8.31 3.25
CA VAL A 207 -23.32 7.81 4.50
C VAL A 207 -23.03 6.32 4.37
N PRO A 208 -21.87 5.83 4.82
CA PRO A 208 -21.55 4.41 4.79
C PRO A 208 -22.64 3.57 5.46
N LEU A 209 -23.07 2.51 4.79
CA LEU A 209 -24.06 1.57 5.32
C LEU A 209 -23.51 0.87 6.56
N LYS A 210 -24.28 0.80 7.63
CA LYS A 210 -23.83 0.25 8.92
C LYS A 210 -23.97 -1.28 9.03
N ASN A 211 -24.90 -1.87 8.28
CA ASN A 211 -25.23 -3.30 8.37
C ASN A 211 -24.62 -4.09 7.23
N ILE A 212 -23.31 -3.91 7.05
CA ILE A 212 -22.55 -4.59 6.01
C ILE A 212 -21.42 -5.38 6.64
N GLU A 213 -21.25 -6.61 6.18
CA GLU A 213 -20.07 -7.43 6.43
C GLU A 213 -19.28 -7.57 5.13
N SER A 214 -17.99 -7.20 5.14
CA SER A 214 -17.08 -7.52 4.06
C SER A 214 -16.66 -8.99 4.18
N ALA A 215 -16.95 -9.77 3.15
CA ALA A 215 -16.74 -11.22 3.15
C ALA A 215 -15.52 -11.67 2.31
N GLY A 216 -14.68 -10.73 1.92
CA GLY A 216 -13.44 -10.99 1.18
C GLY A 216 -13.23 -10.00 0.04
N THR A 217 -11.97 -9.75 -0.24
CA THR A 217 -11.49 -8.88 -1.32
C THR A 217 -10.50 -9.64 -2.17
N GLY A 218 -10.33 -9.23 -3.41
CA GLY A 218 -9.28 -9.75 -4.27
C GLY A 218 -8.91 -8.78 -5.37
N HIS A 219 -7.71 -8.96 -5.86
CA HIS A 219 -7.16 -8.23 -6.99
C HIS A 219 -6.48 -9.22 -7.93
N SER A 220 -6.67 -9.04 -9.22
CA SER A 220 -5.97 -9.77 -10.27
C SER A 220 -5.45 -8.81 -11.33
N PHE A 221 -4.30 -9.17 -11.89
CA PHE A 221 -3.69 -8.44 -13.00
C PHE A 221 -3.38 -9.39 -14.14
N SER A 222 -3.84 -9.05 -15.35
CA SER A 222 -3.50 -9.74 -16.59
C SER A 222 -2.43 -8.93 -17.33
N PRO A 223 -1.16 -9.41 -17.41
CA PRO A 223 -0.10 -8.70 -18.12
C PRO A 223 -0.35 -8.64 -19.64
N GLU A 224 -1.02 -9.64 -20.20
CA GLU A 224 -1.28 -9.74 -21.64
C GLU A 224 -2.24 -8.64 -22.10
N ASP A 225 -3.27 -8.37 -21.32
CA ASP A 225 -4.31 -7.38 -21.63
C ASP A 225 -4.07 -6.04 -20.93
N GLN A 226 -3.03 -5.94 -20.09
CA GLN A 226 -2.81 -4.78 -19.18
C GLN A 226 -4.04 -4.42 -18.37
N LYS A 227 -4.79 -5.45 -17.96
CA LYS A 227 -6.06 -5.34 -17.28
C LYS A 227 -5.92 -5.66 -15.80
N SER A 228 -6.40 -4.75 -14.96
CA SER A 228 -6.50 -4.94 -13.51
C SER A 228 -7.96 -5.09 -13.12
N SER A 229 -8.25 -6.04 -12.25
CA SER A 229 -9.58 -6.26 -11.70
C SER A 229 -9.51 -6.30 -10.19
N TRP A 230 -10.36 -5.54 -9.53
CA TRP A 230 -10.56 -5.57 -8.08
C TRP A 230 -11.99 -6.01 -7.80
N TYR A 231 -12.17 -6.81 -6.77
CA TYR A 231 -13.50 -7.19 -6.32
C TYR A 231 -13.59 -7.24 -4.79
N GLN A 232 -14.77 -6.99 -4.29
CA GLN A 232 -15.09 -7.12 -2.87
C GLN A 232 -16.47 -7.73 -2.70
N ASN A 233 -16.54 -8.75 -1.83
CA ASN A 233 -17.77 -9.41 -1.48
C ASN A 233 -18.39 -8.74 -0.26
N PHE A 234 -19.71 -8.48 -0.33
CA PHE A 234 -20.47 -7.90 0.75
C PHE A 234 -21.65 -8.79 1.12
N LYS A 235 -21.97 -8.84 2.40
CA LYS A 235 -23.24 -9.29 2.92
C LYS A 235 -23.97 -8.08 3.50
N ILE A 236 -25.15 -7.80 2.98
CA ILE A 236 -26.00 -6.68 3.38
C ILE A 236 -27.17 -7.26 4.15
N GLY A 237 -27.37 -6.85 5.40
CA GLY A 237 -28.32 -7.48 6.33
C GLY A 237 -29.79 -7.24 5.99
N SER A 238 -30.17 -6.09 5.42
CA SER A 238 -31.53 -5.80 4.93
C SER A 238 -31.44 -4.90 3.71
N ILE A 239 -32.29 -5.20 2.73
CA ILE A 239 -32.42 -4.46 1.47
C ILE A 239 -33.82 -3.99 1.21
N ASP A 240 -34.70 -3.95 2.25
CA ASP A 240 -36.07 -3.57 2.10
C ASP A 240 -36.21 -2.24 1.34
N GLY A 241 -36.81 -2.31 0.13
CA GLY A 241 -36.98 -1.16 -0.75
C GLY A 241 -35.70 -0.69 -1.49
N MET A 242 -34.62 -1.43 -1.42
CA MET A 242 -33.38 -1.08 -2.14
C MET A 242 -33.41 -1.64 -3.57
N GLU A 243 -33.70 -0.80 -4.54
CA GLU A 243 -33.67 -1.16 -5.96
C GLU A 243 -32.27 -0.99 -6.59
N LYS A 244 -31.43 -0.16 -5.96
CA LYS A 244 -30.09 0.20 -6.46
C LYS A 244 -29.08 0.12 -5.33
N LEU A 245 -27.89 -0.31 -5.67
CA LEU A 245 -26.71 -0.22 -4.81
C LEU A 245 -25.94 1.06 -5.15
N ARG A 246 -25.55 1.81 -4.12
CA ARG A 246 -24.75 3.03 -4.25
C ARG A 246 -23.33 2.75 -3.78
N VAL A 247 -22.37 2.93 -4.66
CA VAL A 247 -20.97 2.54 -4.48
C VAL A 247 -20.07 3.76 -4.62
N ARG A 248 -19.17 3.94 -3.67
CA ARG A 248 -18.05 4.88 -3.71
C ARG A 248 -16.75 4.09 -3.76
N LEU A 249 -15.80 4.52 -4.57
CA LEU A 249 -14.47 3.93 -4.64
C LEU A 249 -13.52 4.75 -3.77
N LYS A 250 -12.78 4.10 -2.90
CA LYS A 250 -11.61 4.70 -2.23
C LYS A 250 -10.36 4.21 -2.93
N TYR A 251 -9.55 5.11 -3.41
CA TYR A 251 -8.41 4.79 -4.27
C TYR A 251 -7.20 5.66 -3.94
N LYS A 252 -6.03 5.16 -4.31
CA LYS A 252 -4.76 5.87 -4.15
C LYS A 252 -4.52 6.75 -5.38
N ALA A 253 -4.33 8.03 -5.15
CA ALA A 253 -4.05 9.03 -6.18
C ALA A 253 -2.79 9.81 -5.86
N ASN A 254 -2.32 10.60 -6.83
CA ASN A 254 -1.11 11.42 -6.68
C ASN A 254 0.06 10.60 -6.16
N MET A 255 0.32 9.47 -6.81
CA MET A 255 1.43 8.61 -6.47
C MET A 255 2.75 9.36 -6.67
N GLU A 256 3.56 9.40 -5.63
CA GLU A 256 4.87 10.02 -5.64
C GLU A 256 5.88 9.15 -4.89
N THR A 257 7.15 9.35 -5.15
CA THR A 257 8.21 8.73 -4.36
C THR A 257 8.78 9.76 -3.41
N VAL A 258 8.76 9.45 -2.12
CA VAL A 258 9.30 10.32 -1.08
C VAL A 258 10.63 9.78 -0.54
N ASP A 259 11.54 10.69 -0.27
CA ASP A 259 12.84 10.39 0.28
C ASP A 259 12.76 10.33 1.81
N VAL A 260 12.97 9.13 2.37
CA VAL A 260 13.03 8.92 3.80
C VAL A 260 14.50 8.80 4.24
N PRO A 261 15.06 9.82 4.89
CA PRO A 261 16.45 9.75 5.36
C PRO A 261 16.55 8.75 6.51
N VAL A 262 17.49 7.84 6.38
CA VAL A 262 17.85 6.85 7.39
C VAL A 262 19.20 7.22 7.97
N ASP A 263 19.28 7.41 9.27
CA ASP A 263 20.55 7.57 10.01
C ASP A 263 20.34 6.93 11.38
N CYS A 264 20.55 5.65 11.42
CA CYS A 264 20.24 4.82 12.57
C CYS A 264 21.51 4.14 13.08
N LYS A 265 21.73 4.21 14.39
CA LYS A 265 22.83 3.59 15.09
C LYS A 265 22.31 2.62 16.14
N MET A 266 22.87 1.43 16.19
CA MET A 266 22.52 0.39 17.16
C MET A 266 23.77 -0.25 17.77
N GLY A 267 23.73 -0.45 19.09
CA GLY A 267 24.76 -1.18 19.82
C GLY A 267 24.70 -2.67 19.54
N LEU A 268 25.87 -3.33 19.47
CA LEU A 268 25.98 -4.75 19.17
C LEU A 268 25.89 -5.64 20.42
N GLY A 269 25.97 -5.06 21.59
CA GLY A 269 26.02 -5.86 22.82
C GLY A 269 24.69 -6.22 23.46
N GLY A 270 23.55 -5.76 22.96
CA GLY A 270 22.25 -5.93 23.65
C GLY A 270 22.23 -5.40 25.09
N LEU A 271 23.40 -5.02 25.59
CA LEU A 271 23.74 -4.54 26.91
C LEU A 271 24.90 -3.54 26.78
N LEU A 272 24.72 -2.50 25.95
CA LEU A 272 25.64 -1.40 26.08
C LEU A 272 25.12 -0.42 27.13
N PRO A 273 26.04 0.04 27.99
CA PRO A 273 25.71 0.90 29.12
C PRO A 273 24.99 2.18 28.71
#